data_402b2c3780a82998e50f4e4b23d0ef3f
#
_entry.id   402b2c3780a82998e50f4e4b23d0ef3f
#
_cell.length_a   1.000
_cell.length_b   1.000
_cell.length_c   1.000
_cell.angle_alpha   90.00
_cell.angle_beta   90.00
_cell.angle_gamma   90.00
#
_symmetry.space_group_name_H-M   'P 1'
#
loop_
_entity.id
_entity.type
_entity.pdbx_description
1 polymer ?
#
loop_
_entity_poly.entity_id
_entity_poly.type
_entity_poly.pdbx_seq_one_letter_code
_entity_poly.pdbx_strand_id
1 'polypeptide(L)'
;NSSSLIIKKSLGKDIVILGSIFQSSPLIILALKDSRIKNIHDIKNKKLMMTSEQYEAAPLQSMLISENISLKSINLIDHSFNVDDLINKKTDFMMAYTTNEPYLLKEKGYESQIFHPKDYGFNFYEEILFTSKEFANNNPKLVKDFYDASISGWYYAFENIDETAQLIYEKYNPQNKSLASLIDEAKEMKKLVYDKENKIGTITKEKLNLIINTYKVLGLMNNSIDIDDLIYTKHLNNSFTLSKEESDYLKNKKEIKFCIDPDWMPFEKIEDNKHIGISADYVDIIKSKLNVPITLVQTKSWSESLSKAKERVCDIIPLIVKTDNRDKYLNFTSPYIKLPLVMAGGIEDSFIEDINQYKNKKIGISKDYAFGEILKAKYPHLNFVEVENMKDGFEQIQKGQISGFIGNLTTVGFAIQKNYIGQIKIIAKLNETLEAGISSRNDEPILNSIFQKALDSIDSEKREEIYQKNDYIEIKI
;
A
#
# COMPACT_ATOMS: atom_id res chain seq x y z
N ASN A 1 5.78 -0.54 -21.43
CA ASN A 1 5.43 0.67 -20.68
C ASN A 1 3.97 1.05 -20.87
N SER A 2 3.43 1.91 -19.99
CA SER A 2 2.04 2.35 -20.07
C SER A 2 1.76 3.14 -21.36
N SER A 3 2.74 3.84 -21.85
CA SER A 3 2.66 4.69 -23.03
C SER A 3 2.20 3.93 -24.26
N SER A 4 2.94 2.90 -24.66
CA SER A 4 2.63 2.13 -25.87
C SER A 4 1.31 1.36 -25.75
N LEU A 5 0.95 0.85 -24.56
CA LEU A 5 -0.31 0.12 -24.37
C LEU A 5 -1.54 1.02 -24.52
N ILE A 6 -1.50 2.22 -23.94
CA ILE A 6 -2.58 3.21 -24.02
C ILE A 6 -2.79 3.64 -25.47
N ILE A 7 -1.72 3.98 -26.21
CA ILE A 7 -1.81 4.34 -27.62
C ILE A 7 -2.39 3.19 -28.44
N LYS A 8 -1.87 1.96 -28.27
CA LYS A 8 -2.39 0.79 -29.01
C LYS A 8 -3.85 0.49 -28.69
N LYS A 9 -4.27 0.63 -27.43
CA LYS A 9 -5.68 0.50 -27.05
C LYS A 9 -6.56 1.55 -27.72
N SER A 10 -6.11 2.81 -27.78
CA SER A 10 -6.84 3.89 -28.45
C SER A 10 -7.00 3.66 -29.97
N LEU A 11 -6.11 2.88 -30.57
CA LEU A 11 -6.17 2.44 -31.96
C LEU A 11 -6.99 1.14 -32.16
N GLY A 12 -7.76 0.73 -31.14
CA GLY A 12 -8.67 -0.42 -31.21
C GLY A 12 -8.00 -1.78 -31.03
N LYS A 13 -6.76 -1.85 -30.53
CA LYS A 13 -6.13 -3.14 -30.22
C LYS A 13 -6.79 -3.80 -29.02
N ASP A 14 -6.97 -5.11 -29.12
CA ASP A 14 -7.54 -5.94 -28.05
C ASP A 14 -6.51 -6.13 -26.92
N ILE A 15 -6.47 -5.17 -26.01
CA ILE A 15 -5.52 -5.14 -24.88
C ILE A 15 -6.26 -4.91 -23.58
N VAL A 16 -5.91 -5.69 -22.55
CA VAL A 16 -6.28 -5.46 -21.15
C VAL A 16 -5.03 -5.54 -20.27
N ILE A 17 -5.00 -4.68 -19.27
CA ILE A 17 -3.90 -4.58 -18.30
C ILE A 17 -4.25 -5.42 -17.08
N LEU A 18 -3.31 -6.27 -16.64
CA LEU A 18 -3.45 -7.13 -15.47
C LEU A 18 -2.88 -6.46 -14.22
N GLY A 19 -1.79 -5.71 -14.36
CA GLY A 19 -1.12 -5.04 -13.25
C GLY A 19 0.14 -4.30 -13.68
N SER A 20 0.67 -3.45 -12.79
CA SER A 20 1.95 -2.75 -13.00
C SER A 20 2.95 -3.15 -11.93
N ILE A 21 4.15 -3.55 -12.35
CA ILE A 21 5.23 -3.86 -11.43
C ILE A 21 5.82 -2.56 -10.89
N PHE A 22 6.19 -1.63 -11.78
CA PHE A 22 6.72 -0.33 -11.36
C PHE A 22 5.62 0.71 -11.22
N GLN A 23 5.53 1.27 -10.03
CA GLN A 23 4.61 2.38 -9.73
C GLN A 23 5.15 3.73 -10.26
N SER A 24 6.43 3.79 -10.59
CA SER A 24 7.08 4.94 -11.23
C SER A 24 7.95 4.47 -12.39
N SER A 25 7.99 5.24 -13.48
CA SER A 25 8.89 4.95 -14.59
C SER A 25 10.35 5.21 -14.19
N PRO A 26 11.31 4.37 -14.56
CA PRO A 26 12.73 4.63 -14.35
C PRO A 26 13.32 5.66 -15.31
N LEU A 27 12.57 6.10 -16.32
CA LEU A 27 13.04 6.94 -17.40
C LEU A 27 13.39 8.35 -16.93
N ILE A 28 14.59 8.81 -17.25
CA ILE A 28 15.14 10.11 -16.85
C ILE A 28 15.90 10.78 -18.00
N ILE A 29 16.13 12.09 -17.87
CA ILE A 29 17.19 12.77 -18.56
C ILE A 29 18.39 12.90 -17.61
N LEU A 30 19.55 12.51 -18.09
CA LEU A 30 20.80 12.43 -17.34
C LEU A 30 21.81 13.42 -17.92
N ALA A 31 22.56 14.11 -17.06
CA ALA A 31 23.72 14.92 -17.40
C ALA A 31 24.82 14.72 -16.35
N LEU A 32 26.04 15.22 -16.61
CA LEU A 32 27.08 15.27 -15.59
C LEU A 32 26.83 16.44 -14.64
N LYS A 33 26.98 16.22 -13.33
CA LYS A 33 26.76 17.23 -12.29
C LYS A 33 27.79 18.36 -12.30
N ASP A 34 29.02 18.07 -12.73
CA ASP A 34 30.11 19.06 -12.87
C ASP A 34 30.01 19.86 -14.14
N SER A 35 29.04 19.55 -15.02
CA SER A 35 28.72 20.33 -16.21
C SER A 35 28.11 21.70 -15.82
N ARG A 36 27.97 22.61 -16.79
CA ARG A 36 27.28 23.88 -16.57
C ARG A 36 25.76 23.76 -16.52
N ILE A 37 25.25 22.52 -16.44
CA ILE A 37 23.84 22.19 -16.41
C ILE A 37 23.38 22.18 -14.96
N LYS A 38 22.43 23.07 -14.62
CA LYS A 38 21.88 23.21 -13.26
C LYS A 38 20.38 22.88 -13.18
N ASN A 39 19.67 23.08 -14.26
CA ASN A 39 18.24 22.84 -14.35
C ASN A 39 17.86 22.36 -15.75
N ILE A 40 16.64 21.91 -15.94
CA ILE A 40 16.19 21.32 -17.21
C ILE A 40 16.15 22.34 -18.36
N HIS A 41 16.05 23.65 -18.09
CA HIS A 41 16.05 24.70 -19.13
C HIS A 41 17.41 24.83 -19.85
N ASP A 42 18.48 24.35 -19.22
CA ASP A 42 19.81 24.36 -19.82
C ASP A 42 19.92 23.38 -21.01
N ILE A 43 18.91 22.56 -21.27
CA ILE A 43 18.84 21.64 -22.41
C ILE A 43 18.66 22.33 -23.77
N LYS A 44 18.16 23.59 -23.78
CA LYS A 44 17.95 24.34 -25.01
C LYS A 44 19.24 24.53 -25.78
N ASN A 45 19.22 24.22 -27.08
CA ASN A 45 20.35 24.24 -27.99
C ASN A 45 21.52 23.30 -27.61
N LYS A 46 21.24 22.31 -26.72
CA LYS A 46 22.18 21.29 -26.32
C LYS A 46 21.89 19.97 -27.03
N LYS A 47 22.86 19.05 -27.00
CA LYS A 47 22.71 17.71 -27.54
C LYS A 47 22.01 16.81 -26.50
N LEU A 48 20.92 16.19 -26.91
CA LEU A 48 20.24 15.14 -26.16
C LEU A 48 20.31 13.84 -26.94
N MET A 49 20.93 12.83 -26.35
CA MET A 49 21.00 11.47 -26.88
C MET A 49 19.78 10.67 -26.46
N MET A 50 19.01 10.16 -27.44
CA MET A 50 17.80 9.39 -27.21
C MET A 50 17.47 8.48 -28.38
N THR A 51 16.66 7.42 -28.12
CA THR A 51 16.13 6.57 -29.20
C THR A 51 14.87 7.16 -29.81
N SER A 52 14.51 6.70 -31.01
CA SER A 52 13.25 7.08 -31.67
C SER A 52 12.00 6.72 -30.82
N GLU A 53 12.04 5.60 -30.11
CA GLU A 53 10.94 5.17 -29.23
C GLU A 53 10.81 6.08 -27.98
N GLN A 54 11.94 6.53 -27.44
CA GLN A 54 11.96 7.46 -26.33
C GLN A 54 11.45 8.84 -26.71
N TYR A 55 11.57 9.22 -27.99
CA TYR A 55 11.00 10.46 -28.51
C TYR A 55 9.49 10.54 -28.31
N GLU A 56 8.79 9.43 -28.40
CA GLU A 56 7.34 9.32 -28.20
C GLU A 56 6.93 9.10 -26.73
N ALA A 57 7.90 9.06 -25.81
CA ALA A 57 7.63 8.83 -24.40
C ALA A 57 6.89 10.03 -23.77
N ALA A 58 5.60 9.85 -23.50
CA ALA A 58 4.75 10.94 -22.99
C ALA A 58 5.24 11.56 -21.65
N PRO A 59 5.79 10.81 -20.68
CA PRO A 59 6.32 11.43 -19.45
C PRO A 59 7.37 12.48 -19.74
N LEU A 60 8.27 12.18 -20.65
CA LEU A 60 9.34 13.10 -21.06
C LEU A 60 8.81 14.32 -21.78
N GLN A 61 7.97 14.12 -22.81
CA GLN A 61 7.37 15.22 -23.57
C GLN A 61 6.57 16.14 -22.64
N SER A 62 5.80 15.56 -21.71
CA SER A 62 5.02 16.32 -20.72
C SER A 62 5.91 17.19 -19.86
N MET A 63 7.00 16.63 -19.34
CA MET A 63 7.99 17.36 -18.54
C MET A 63 8.56 18.54 -19.33
N LEU A 64 9.02 18.32 -20.55
CA LEU A 64 9.61 19.38 -21.36
C LEU A 64 8.58 20.47 -21.72
N ILE A 65 7.36 20.09 -22.10
CA ILE A 65 6.28 21.03 -22.43
C ILE A 65 5.85 21.83 -21.21
N SER A 66 5.71 21.21 -20.04
CA SER A 66 5.35 21.93 -18.79
C SER A 66 6.38 23.01 -18.41
N GLU A 67 7.63 22.79 -18.79
CA GLU A 67 8.74 23.73 -18.60
C GLU A 67 8.94 24.68 -19.79
N ASN A 68 7.98 24.76 -20.73
CA ASN A 68 8.06 25.58 -21.94
C ASN A 68 9.31 25.29 -22.80
N ILE A 69 9.70 24.01 -22.89
CA ILE A 69 10.81 23.53 -23.69
C ILE A 69 10.27 22.76 -24.89
N SER A 70 10.50 23.29 -26.09
CA SER A 70 10.16 22.58 -27.33
C SER A 70 11.26 21.60 -27.71
N LEU A 71 10.90 20.37 -28.08
CA LEU A 71 11.86 19.41 -28.64
C LEU A 71 12.61 19.97 -29.88
N LYS A 72 11.98 20.87 -30.63
CA LYS A 72 12.65 21.55 -31.76
C LYS A 72 13.80 22.45 -31.31
N SER A 73 13.88 22.84 -30.05
CA SER A 73 14.98 23.63 -29.49
C SER A 73 16.14 22.79 -28.97
N ILE A 74 16.08 21.45 -29.15
CA ILE A 74 17.07 20.50 -28.66
C ILE A 74 17.74 19.82 -29.86
N ASN A 75 19.05 19.65 -29.80
CA ASN A 75 19.78 18.93 -30.84
C ASN A 75 19.74 17.42 -30.54
N LEU A 76 18.76 16.72 -31.11
CA LEU A 76 18.59 15.29 -30.90
C LEU A 76 19.67 14.50 -31.64
N ILE A 77 20.25 13.49 -30.98
CA ILE A 77 21.24 12.57 -31.56
C ILE A 77 20.90 11.12 -31.16
N ASP A 78 21.30 10.18 -32.01
CA ASP A 78 21.01 8.76 -31.78
C ASP A 78 21.70 8.23 -30.52
N HIS A 79 20.99 7.35 -29.80
CA HIS A 79 21.46 6.78 -28.55
C HIS A 79 22.54 5.70 -28.77
N SER A 80 23.72 5.90 -28.20
CA SER A 80 24.84 4.94 -28.28
C SER A 80 24.81 3.88 -27.18
N PHE A 81 23.98 4.05 -26.14
CA PHE A 81 23.94 3.23 -24.92
C PHE A 81 25.27 3.21 -24.13
N ASN A 82 26.11 4.23 -24.32
CA ASN A 82 27.39 4.35 -23.65
C ASN A 82 27.52 5.67 -22.88
N VAL A 83 27.66 5.59 -21.56
CA VAL A 83 27.80 6.77 -20.67
C VAL A 83 29.11 7.53 -20.92
N ASP A 84 30.10 6.91 -21.59
CA ASP A 84 31.33 7.58 -21.95
C ASP A 84 31.10 8.74 -22.94
N ASP A 85 29.99 8.75 -23.65
CA ASP A 85 29.64 9.85 -24.54
C ASP A 85 29.25 11.12 -23.78
N LEU A 86 28.72 11.01 -22.56
CA LEU A 86 28.58 12.16 -21.65
C LEU A 86 29.94 12.63 -21.12
N ILE A 87 30.79 11.70 -20.67
CA ILE A 87 32.13 11.98 -20.12
C ILE A 87 33.00 12.67 -21.17
N ASN A 88 32.97 12.17 -22.40
CA ASN A 88 33.76 12.70 -23.52
C ASN A 88 33.09 13.90 -24.22
N LYS A 89 31.98 14.44 -23.69
CA LYS A 89 31.24 15.61 -24.22
C LYS A 89 30.75 15.44 -25.66
N LYS A 90 30.52 14.23 -26.11
CA LYS A 90 29.86 13.97 -27.40
C LYS A 90 28.38 14.33 -27.34
N THR A 91 27.78 14.17 -26.17
CA THR A 91 26.45 14.67 -25.81
C THR A 91 26.48 15.51 -24.53
N ASP A 92 25.51 16.39 -24.34
CA ASP A 92 25.34 17.16 -23.10
C ASP A 92 24.35 16.45 -22.16
N PHE A 93 23.34 15.80 -22.72
CA PHE A 93 22.29 15.06 -22.04
C PHE A 93 22.09 13.69 -22.67
N MET A 94 21.65 12.73 -21.86
CA MET A 94 21.34 11.38 -22.31
C MET A 94 20.00 10.94 -21.69
N MET A 95 19.15 10.32 -22.49
CA MET A 95 18.06 9.53 -21.96
C MET A 95 18.62 8.32 -21.26
N ALA A 96 18.14 8.02 -20.07
CA ALA A 96 18.70 6.99 -19.21
C ALA A 96 17.62 6.38 -18.31
N TYR A 97 18.01 5.35 -17.58
CA TYR A 97 17.20 4.77 -16.51
C TYR A 97 17.86 5.00 -15.16
N THR A 98 17.08 5.41 -14.15
CA THR A 98 17.58 5.58 -12.78
C THR A 98 18.30 4.34 -12.25
N THR A 99 17.98 3.18 -12.79
CA THR A 99 18.45 1.87 -12.35
C THR A 99 19.79 1.45 -12.98
N ASN A 100 20.34 2.20 -13.95
CA ASN A 100 21.53 1.74 -14.69
C ASN A 100 22.61 2.83 -14.87
N GLU A 101 22.37 3.84 -15.71
CA GLU A 101 23.39 4.81 -16.14
C GLU A 101 23.99 5.66 -15.00
N PRO A 102 23.20 6.09 -13.97
CA PRO A 102 23.80 6.80 -12.83
C PRO A 102 24.84 5.97 -12.07
N TYR A 103 24.61 4.66 -11.94
CA TYR A 103 25.57 3.75 -11.34
C TYR A 103 26.85 3.64 -12.18
N LEU A 104 26.73 3.48 -13.50
CA LEU A 104 27.88 3.39 -14.40
C LEU A 104 28.74 4.67 -14.39
N LEU A 105 28.12 5.86 -14.29
CA LEU A 105 28.86 7.10 -14.11
C LEU A 105 29.61 7.12 -12.78
N LYS A 106 28.96 6.72 -11.71
CA LYS A 106 29.54 6.67 -10.36
C LYS A 106 30.76 5.71 -10.31
N GLU A 107 30.69 4.53 -10.93
CA GLU A 107 31.82 3.62 -11.03
C GLU A 107 33.03 4.25 -11.74
N LYS A 108 32.78 5.15 -12.69
CA LYS A 108 33.81 5.90 -13.41
C LYS A 108 34.26 7.17 -12.69
N GLY A 109 33.77 7.44 -11.47
CA GLY A 109 34.13 8.59 -10.64
C GLY A 109 33.39 9.88 -10.99
N TYR A 110 32.27 9.82 -11.71
CA TYR A 110 31.46 10.98 -12.09
C TYR A 110 30.14 11.00 -11.32
N GLU A 111 29.70 12.19 -10.88
CA GLU A 111 28.37 12.40 -10.32
C GLU A 111 27.37 12.79 -11.43
N SER A 112 26.16 12.28 -11.30
CA SER A 112 25.07 12.54 -12.22
C SER A 112 24.15 13.68 -11.75
N GLN A 113 23.66 14.48 -12.70
CA GLN A 113 22.52 15.37 -12.55
C GLN A 113 21.31 14.71 -13.22
N ILE A 114 20.27 14.44 -12.45
CA ILE A 114 19.08 13.70 -12.90
C ILE A 114 17.89 14.65 -13.01
N PHE A 115 17.15 14.56 -14.11
CA PHE A 115 15.86 15.21 -14.32
C PHE A 115 14.81 14.12 -14.54
N HIS A 116 13.99 13.87 -13.52
CA HIS A 116 13.02 12.81 -13.54
C HIS A 116 11.61 13.38 -13.80
N PRO A 117 10.86 12.86 -14.80
CA PRO A 117 9.51 13.36 -15.09
C PRO A 117 8.56 13.41 -13.89
N LYS A 118 8.69 12.46 -12.94
CA LYS A 118 7.87 12.44 -11.71
C LYS A 118 8.02 13.71 -10.86
N ASP A 119 9.22 14.31 -10.84
CA ASP A 119 9.50 15.53 -10.05
C ASP A 119 8.81 16.76 -10.64
N TYR A 120 8.31 16.63 -11.88
CA TYR A 120 7.52 17.60 -12.63
C TYR A 120 6.04 17.24 -12.70
N GLY A 121 5.60 16.24 -11.91
CA GLY A 121 4.20 15.80 -11.84
C GLY A 121 3.80 14.68 -12.80
N PHE A 122 4.74 14.12 -13.58
CA PHE A 122 4.46 13.09 -14.59
C PHE A 122 4.95 11.71 -14.16
N ASN A 123 4.29 11.16 -13.14
CA ASN A 123 4.60 9.83 -12.61
C ASN A 123 3.76 8.74 -13.28
N PHE A 124 4.33 8.02 -14.24
CA PHE A 124 3.66 7.01 -15.05
C PHE A 124 4.02 5.58 -14.61
N TYR A 125 3.10 4.63 -14.89
CA TYR A 125 3.37 3.20 -14.71
C TYR A 125 4.38 2.65 -15.71
N GLU A 126 5.21 1.70 -15.25
CA GLU A 126 6.15 0.96 -16.09
C GLU A 126 6.13 -0.53 -15.72
N GLU A 127 6.74 -1.39 -16.56
CA GLU A 127 6.74 -2.85 -16.38
C GLU A 127 5.32 -3.40 -16.13
N ILE A 128 4.48 -3.30 -17.18
CA ILE A 128 3.06 -3.63 -17.12
C ILE A 128 2.83 -5.07 -17.59
N LEU A 129 2.14 -5.84 -16.78
CA LEU A 129 1.57 -7.12 -17.18
C LEU A 129 0.28 -6.88 -17.96
N PHE A 130 0.18 -7.43 -19.16
CA PHE A 130 -0.99 -7.28 -20.04
C PHE A 130 -1.20 -8.51 -20.89
N THR A 131 -2.40 -8.63 -21.46
CA THR A 131 -2.75 -9.66 -22.45
C THR A 131 -3.84 -9.15 -23.36
N SER A 132 -4.35 -9.98 -24.30
CA SER A 132 -5.58 -9.65 -25.03
C SER A 132 -6.81 -9.89 -24.13
N LYS A 133 -7.86 -9.10 -24.32
CA LYS A 133 -9.14 -9.28 -23.61
C LYS A 133 -9.77 -10.63 -23.93
N GLU A 134 -9.68 -11.05 -25.22
CA GLU A 134 -10.13 -12.36 -25.67
C GLU A 134 -9.43 -13.48 -24.91
N PHE A 135 -8.09 -13.47 -24.84
CA PHE A 135 -7.32 -14.48 -24.10
C PHE A 135 -7.67 -14.50 -22.62
N ALA A 136 -7.77 -13.31 -22.00
CA ALA A 136 -8.09 -13.19 -20.58
C ALA A 136 -9.48 -13.76 -20.25
N ASN A 137 -10.48 -13.49 -21.10
CA ASN A 137 -11.84 -14.01 -20.88
C ASN A 137 -11.95 -15.52 -21.13
N ASN A 138 -11.20 -16.06 -22.08
CA ASN A 138 -11.23 -17.50 -22.40
C ASN A 138 -10.38 -18.33 -21.42
N ASN A 139 -9.38 -17.72 -20.75
CA ASN A 139 -8.43 -18.40 -19.88
C ASN A 139 -8.29 -17.73 -18.50
N PRO A 140 -9.36 -17.42 -17.77
CA PRO A 140 -9.30 -16.58 -16.56
C PRO A 140 -8.43 -17.20 -15.47
N LYS A 141 -8.46 -18.52 -15.32
CA LYS A 141 -7.60 -19.23 -14.34
C LYS A 141 -6.12 -19.12 -14.69
N LEU A 142 -5.76 -19.32 -15.95
CA LEU A 142 -4.35 -19.25 -16.40
C LEU A 142 -3.81 -17.82 -16.22
N VAL A 143 -4.62 -16.81 -16.55
CA VAL A 143 -4.26 -15.39 -16.35
C VAL A 143 -4.03 -15.09 -14.87
N LYS A 144 -4.90 -15.60 -14.00
CA LYS A 144 -4.74 -15.44 -12.55
C LYS A 144 -3.47 -16.14 -12.04
N ASP A 145 -3.28 -17.41 -12.39
CA ASP A 145 -2.12 -18.19 -11.94
C ASP A 145 -0.79 -17.53 -12.41
N PHE A 146 -0.77 -17.01 -13.65
CA PHE A 146 0.38 -16.28 -14.18
C PHE A 146 0.62 -14.95 -13.45
N TYR A 147 -0.45 -14.19 -13.20
CA TYR A 147 -0.35 -12.94 -12.44
C TYR A 147 0.18 -13.19 -11.04
N ASP A 148 -0.42 -14.13 -10.30
CA ASP A 148 -0.03 -14.45 -8.92
C ASP A 148 1.43 -14.92 -8.84
N ALA A 149 1.85 -15.80 -9.77
CA ALA A 149 3.23 -16.27 -9.86
C ALA A 149 4.22 -15.13 -10.17
N SER A 150 3.85 -14.23 -11.10
CA SER A 150 4.68 -13.07 -11.45
C SER A 150 4.84 -12.13 -10.25
N ILE A 151 3.74 -11.78 -9.58
CA ILE A 151 3.78 -10.90 -8.40
C ILE A 151 4.60 -11.53 -7.26
N SER A 152 4.38 -12.83 -6.99
CA SER A 152 5.17 -13.57 -5.98
C SER A 152 6.65 -13.61 -6.31
N GLY A 153 7.00 -13.80 -7.59
CA GLY A 153 8.39 -13.80 -8.06
C GLY A 153 9.07 -12.44 -7.85
N TRP A 154 8.37 -11.33 -8.13
CA TRP A 154 8.90 -10.00 -7.88
C TRP A 154 9.09 -9.71 -6.39
N TYR A 155 8.14 -10.10 -5.52
CA TYR A 155 8.32 -9.99 -4.07
C TYR A 155 9.53 -10.79 -3.60
N TYR A 156 9.65 -12.06 -4.03
CA TYR A 156 10.80 -12.89 -3.67
C TYR A 156 12.13 -12.24 -4.09
N ALA A 157 12.21 -11.75 -5.34
CA ALA A 157 13.42 -11.13 -5.85
C ALA A 157 13.83 -9.88 -5.05
N PHE A 158 12.87 -9.04 -4.63
CA PHE A 158 13.17 -7.85 -3.84
C PHE A 158 13.42 -8.13 -2.35
N GLU A 159 12.97 -9.25 -1.83
CA GLU A 159 13.31 -9.71 -0.47
C GLU A 159 14.68 -10.41 -0.44
N ASN A 160 15.10 -11.01 -1.57
CA ASN A 160 16.32 -11.80 -1.70
C ASN A 160 17.23 -11.24 -2.82
N ILE A 161 17.55 -9.93 -2.76
CA ILE A 161 18.28 -9.22 -3.82
C ILE A 161 19.63 -9.87 -4.13
N ASP A 162 20.44 -10.21 -3.11
CA ASP A 162 21.78 -10.74 -3.31
C ASP A 162 21.74 -12.12 -3.99
N GLU A 163 20.85 -13.01 -3.55
CA GLU A 163 20.64 -14.33 -4.16
C GLU A 163 20.15 -14.20 -5.60
N THR A 164 19.16 -13.33 -5.84
CA THR A 164 18.60 -13.11 -7.17
C THR A 164 19.63 -12.51 -8.13
N ALA A 165 20.39 -11.52 -7.67
CA ALA A 165 21.47 -10.92 -8.46
C ALA A 165 22.58 -11.94 -8.78
N GLN A 166 22.92 -12.80 -7.84
CA GLN A 166 23.90 -13.90 -8.07
C GLN A 166 23.40 -14.87 -9.14
N LEU A 167 22.12 -15.28 -9.05
CA LEU A 167 21.49 -16.15 -10.05
C LEU A 167 21.50 -15.52 -11.46
N ILE A 168 21.18 -14.21 -11.56
CA ILE A 168 21.23 -13.46 -12.82
C ILE A 168 22.65 -13.39 -13.34
N TYR A 169 23.61 -13.06 -12.47
CA TYR A 169 25.02 -12.96 -12.82
C TYR A 169 25.55 -14.26 -13.45
N GLU A 170 25.22 -15.40 -12.86
CA GLU A 170 25.72 -16.71 -13.29
C GLU A 170 25.01 -17.26 -14.54
N LYS A 171 23.70 -17.01 -14.68
CA LYS A 171 22.88 -17.71 -15.68
C LYS A 171 22.21 -16.81 -16.73
N TYR A 172 21.99 -15.53 -16.42
CA TYR A 172 21.15 -14.65 -17.23
C TYR A 172 21.77 -13.28 -17.48
N ASN A 173 23.09 -13.20 -17.62
CA ASN A 173 23.88 -11.96 -17.75
C ASN A 173 24.49 -11.76 -19.16
N PRO A 174 23.67 -11.64 -20.23
CA PRO A 174 24.18 -11.45 -21.59
C PRO A 174 24.90 -10.11 -21.80
N GLN A 175 24.64 -9.12 -20.91
CA GLN A 175 25.26 -7.80 -20.95
C GLN A 175 26.60 -7.73 -20.20
N ASN A 176 27.04 -8.83 -19.60
CA ASN A 176 28.27 -8.91 -18.80
C ASN A 176 28.36 -7.85 -17.69
N LYS A 177 27.22 -7.54 -17.05
CA LYS A 177 27.18 -6.63 -15.89
C LYS A 177 27.94 -7.25 -14.71
N SER A 178 28.58 -6.40 -13.89
CA SER A 178 29.15 -6.85 -12.62
C SER A 178 28.05 -7.24 -11.63
N LEU A 179 28.34 -8.15 -10.70
CA LEU A 179 27.41 -8.51 -9.63
C LEU A 179 27.00 -7.28 -8.82
N ALA A 180 27.95 -6.37 -8.54
CA ALA A 180 27.68 -5.12 -7.82
C ALA A 180 26.69 -4.24 -8.60
N SER A 181 26.80 -4.14 -9.91
CA SER A 181 25.85 -3.41 -10.77
C SER A 181 24.45 -4.03 -10.72
N LEU A 182 24.34 -5.36 -10.75
CA LEU A 182 23.04 -6.05 -10.67
C LEU A 182 22.36 -5.85 -9.30
N ILE A 183 23.14 -5.85 -8.23
CA ILE A 183 22.63 -5.57 -6.88
C ILE A 183 22.14 -4.11 -6.76
N ASP A 184 22.91 -3.15 -7.28
CA ASP A 184 22.51 -1.73 -7.29
C ASP A 184 21.24 -1.52 -8.12
N GLU A 185 21.19 -2.10 -9.33
CA GLU A 185 20.00 -2.08 -10.20
C GLU A 185 18.75 -2.60 -9.47
N ALA A 186 18.84 -3.73 -8.77
CA ALA A 186 17.74 -4.29 -8.01
C ALA A 186 17.29 -3.38 -6.85
N LYS A 187 18.23 -2.72 -6.16
CA LYS A 187 17.93 -1.75 -5.09
C LYS A 187 17.23 -0.50 -5.64
N GLU A 188 17.66 -0.01 -6.79
CA GLU A 188 17.02 1.13 -7.44
C GLU A 188 15.64 0.75 -7.99
N MET A 189 15.48 -0.43 -8.61
CA MET A 189 14.18 -0.95 -9.04
C MET A 189 13.19 -1.06 -7.86
N LYS A 190 13.64 -1.52 -6.70
CA LYS A 190 12.81 -1.62 -5.49
C LYS A 190 12.19 -0.28 -5.09
N LYS A 191 12.86 0.86 -5.32
CA LYS A 191 12.32 2.19 -5.06
C LYS A 191 11.21 2.59 -6.04
N LEU A 192 11.18 2.01 -7.25
CA LEU A 192 10.15 2.29 -8.27
C LEU A 192 8.88 1.46 -8.06
N VAL A 193 9.00 0.34 -7.36
CA VAL A 193 7.93 -0.65 -7.16
C VAL A 193 6.96 -0.24 -6.07
N TYR A 194 7.46 0.43 -5.03
CA TYR A 194 6.66 0.86 -3.90
C TYR A 194 6.36 2.36 -4.01
N ASP A 195 5.10 2.69 -4.19
CA ASP A 195 4.57 4.02 -3.88
C ASP A 195 4.02 3.98 -2.44
N LYS A 196 3.86 5.14 -1.79
CA LYS A 196 3.42 5.23 -0.37
C LYS A 196 2.14 4.43 -0.08
N GLU A 197 1.31 4.17 -1.09
CA GLU A 197 0.00 3.54 -0.96
C GLU A 197 -0.18 2.28 -1.83
N ASN A 198 0.69 2.01 -2.80
CA ASN A 198 0.49 0.97 -3.81
C ASN A 198 1.54 -0.13 -3.74
N LYS A 199 1.06 -1.38 -3.83
CA LYS A 199 1.87 -2.60 -3.87
C LYS A 199 2.17 -3.00 -5.32
N ILE A 200 3.14 -3.89 -5.49
CA ILE A 200 3.42 -4.55 -6.78
C ILE A 200 2.11 -5.11 -7.36
N GLY A 201 1.90 -4.89 -8.64
CA GLY A 201 0.70 -5.35 -9.36
C GLY A 201 -0.48 -4.38 -9.32
N THR A 202 -0.46 -3.36 -8.45
CA THR A 202 -1.57 -2.41 -8.32
C THR A 202 -1.66 -1.49 -9.55
N ILE A 203 -2.89 -1.24 -9.98
CA ILE A 203 -3.24 -0.20 -10.95
C ILE A 203 -4.50 0.52 -10.46
N THR A 204 -4.47 1.85 -10.43
CA THR A 204 -5.62 2.67 -10.06
C THR A 204 -6.23 3.37 -11.27
N LYS A 205 -7.55 3.52 -11.27
CA LYS A 205 -8.27 4.26 -12.32
C LYS A 205 -7.85 5.72 -12.36
N GLU A 206 -7.60 6.33 -11.21
CA GLU A 206 -7.20 7.72 -11.06
C GLU A 206 -5.88 8.00 -11.78
N LYS A 207 -4.86 7.18 -11.52
CA LYS A 207 -3.55 7.34 -12.16
C LYS A 207 -3.60 7.03 -13.66
N LEU A 208 -4.35 6.01 -14.09
CA LEU A 208 -4.57 5.76 -15.51
C LEU A 208 -5.30 6.91 -16.20
N ASN A 209 -6.32 7.49 -15.56
CA ASN A 209 -7.01 8.67 -16.07
C ASN A 209 -6.05 9.85 -16.26
N LEU A 210 -5.20 10.10 -15.28
CA LEU A 210 -4.18 11.15 -15.38
C LEU A 210 -3.26 10.91 -16.59
N ILE A 211 -2.79 9.68 -16.76
CA ILE A 211 -1.92 9.28 -17.87
C ILE A 211 -2.65 9.47 -19.21
N ILE A 212 -3.88 8.97 -19.35
CA ILE A 212 -4.69 9.08 -20.57
C ILE A 212 -4.96 10.56 -20.93
N ASN A 213 -5.29 11.39 -19.93
CA ASN A 213 -5.54 12.81 -20.14
C ASN A 213 -4.25 13.54 -20.58
N THR A 214 -3.10 13.15 -20.03
CA THR A 214 -1.81 13.69 -20.48
C THR A 214 -1.58 13.40 -21.96
N TYR A 215 -1.88 12.17 -22.44
CA TYR A 215 -1.76 11.83 -23.86
C TYR A 215 -2.70 12.65 -24.76
N LYS A 216 -3.93 12.88 -24.29
CA LYS A 216 -4.91 13.72 -25.02
C LYS A 216 -4.42 15.17 -25.13
N VAL A 217 -3.96 15.76 -24.04
CA VAL A 217 -3.47 17.15 -24.01
C VAL A 217 -2.25 17.32 -24.91
N LEU A 218 -1.37 16.34 -24.98
CA LEU A 218 -0.19 16.34 -25.86
C LEU A 218 -0.54 16.09 -27.34
N GLY A 219 -1.79 15.78 -27.68
CA GLY A 219 -2.20 15.43 -29.03
C GLY A 219 -1.65 14.07 -29.51
N LEU A 220 -1.15 13.23 -28.61
CA LEU A 220 -0.65 11.89 -28.91
C LEU A 220 -1.76 10.85 -29.02
N MET A 221 -2.98 11.19 -28.59
CA MET A 221 -4.15 10.33 -28.63
C MET A 221 -5.41 11.17 -28.90
N ASN A 222 -6.16 10.79 -29.94
CA ASN A 222 -7.41 11.44 -30.32
C ASN A 222 -8.66 10.67 -29.89
N ASN A 223 -8.55 9.35 -29.73
CA ASN A 223 -9.69 8.49 -29.40
C ASN A 223 -9.85 8.39 -27.87
N SER A 224 -11.08 8.26 -27.41
CA SER A 224 -11.37 7.94 -26.02
C SER A 224 -11.08 6.46 -25.73
N ILE A 225 -10.62 6.19 -24.52
CA ILE A 225 -10.48 4.84 -23.99
C ILE A 225 -11.43 4.71 -22.83
N ASP A 226 -12.17 3.62 -22.79
CA ASP A 226 -12.90 3.18 -21.60
C ASP A 226 -11.91 2.51 -20.66
N ILE A 227 -11.73 3.08 -19.47
CA ILE A 227 -10.78 2.55 -18.47
C ILE A 227 -11.27 1.22 -17.91
N ASP A 228 -12.58 1.04 -17.79
CA ASP A 228 -13.15 -0.22 -17.29
C ASP A 228 -12.96 -1.35 -18.31
N ASP A 229 -12.83 -1.00 -19.59
CA ASP A 229 -12.45 -1.94 -20.64
C ASP A 229 -10.93 -2.16 -20.76
N LEU A 230 -10.11 -1.28 -20.18
CA LEU A 230 -8.66 -1.38 -20.20
C LEU A 230 -8.12 -2.21 -19.05
N ILE A 231 -8.72 -2.13 -17.85
CA ILE A 231 -8.27 -2.87 -16.67
C ILE A 231 -9.01 -4.20 -16.57
N TYR A 232 -8.26 -5.29 -16.54
CA TYR A 232 -8.82 -6.62 -16.30
C TYR A 232 -8.77 -6.94 -14.81
N THR A 233 -9.92 -6.87 -14.15
CA THR A 233 -10.02 -7.09 -12.69
C THR A 233 -10.45 -8.50 -12.30
N LYS A 234 -10.92 -9.33 -13.23
CA LYS A 234 -11.42 -10.69 -12.93
C LYS A 234 -10.38 -11.61 -12.30
N HIS A 235 -9.07 -11.40 -12.59
CA HIS A 235 -7.99 -12.14 -11.95
C HIS A 235 -7.72 -11.69 -10.51
N LEU A 236 -8.15 -10.46 -10.16
CA LEU A 236 -8.08 -9.92 -8.80
C LEU A 236 -9.24 -10.42 -7.94
N ASN A 237 -10.35 -10.86 -8.58
CA ASN A 237 -11.43 -11.51 -7.90
C ASN A 237 -10.92 -12.89 -7.44
N ASN A 238 -10.42 -12.92 -6.22
CA ASN A 238 -10.08 -14.16 -5.55
C ASN A 238 -11.38 -14.95 -5.39
N SER A 239 -11.67 -15.85 -6.34
CA SER A 239 -12.69 -16.85 -6.08
C SER A 239 -12.24 -17.60 -4.84
N PHE A 240 -13.01 -17.49 -3.77
CA PHE A 240 -12.72 -18.21 -2.54
C PHE A 240 -12.66 -19.71 -2.84
N THR A 241 -11.45 -20.27 -2.82
CA THR A 241 -11.22 -21.68 -3.15
C THR A 241 -10.36 -22.29 -2.06
N LEU A 242 -10.91 -23.28 -1.39
CA LEU A 242 -10.21 -24.05 -0.37
C LEU A 242 -9.39 -25.17 -1.02
N SER A 243 -8.22 -25.45 -0.49
CA SER A 243 -7.50 -26.68 -0.79
C SER A 243 -8.27 -27.89 -0.28
N LYS A 244 -7.86 -29.08 -0.73
CA LYS A 244 -8.46 -30.33 -0.21
C LYS A 244 -8.28 -30.42 1.29
N GLU A 245 -7.09 -30.12 1.80
CA GLU A 245 -6.76 -30.15 3.23
C GLU A 245 -7.63 -29.17 4.04
N GLU A 246 -7.79 -27.93 3.55
CA GLU A 246 -8.66 -26.92 4.18
C GLU A 246 -10.13 -27.33 4.17
N SER A 247 -10.59 -27.93 3.06
CA SER A 247 -11.97 -28.43 2.95
C SER A 247 -12.22 -29.60 3.90
N ASP A 248 -11.26 -30.52 4.01
CA ASP A 248 -11.37 -31.68 4.92
C ASP A 248 -11.26 -31.21 6.39
N TYR A 249 -10.43 -30.23 6.70
CA TYR A 249 -10.38 -29.59 8.00
C TYR A 249 -11.75 -29.01 8.40
N LEU A 250 -12.38 -28.19 7.52
CA LEU A 250 -13.68 -27.59 7.82
C LEU A 250 -14.80 -28.60 7.97
N LYS A 251 -14.78 -29.72 7.22
CA LYS A 251 -15.75 -30.83 7.40
C LYS A 251 -15.64 -31.47 8.78
N ASN A 252 -14.43 -31.52 9.35
CA ASN A 252 -14.18 -32.10 10.69
C ASN A 252 -14.40 -31.06 11.80
N LYS A 253 -14.25 -29.77 11.50
CA LYS A 253 -14.48 -28.64 12.42
C LYS A 253 -15.98 -28.37 12.51
N LYS A 254 -16.63 -28.85 13.54
CA LYS A 254 -18.10 -28.76 13.72
C LYS A 254 -18.59 -27.33 13.88
N GLU A 255 -17.76 -26.43 14.41
CA GLU A 255 -18.09 -25.05 14.74
C GLU A 255 -16.78 -24.24 14.84
N ILE A 256 -16.81 -22.99 14.42
CA ILE A 256 -15.76 -21.99 14.66
C ILE A 256 -16.33 -20.96 15.62
N LYS A 257 -15.69 -20.77 16.76
CA LYS A 257 -16.10 -19.79 17.77
C LYS A 257 -15.27 -18.54 17.65
N PHE A 258 -15.91 -17.37 17.75
CA PHE A 258 -15.20 -16.11 17.70
C PHE A 258 -15.51 -15.21 18.87
N CYS A 259 -14.49 -14.48 19.33
CA CYS A 259 -14.60 -13.40 20.30
C CYS A 259 -14.32 -12.07 19.63
N ILE A 260 -14.92 -11.00 20.14
CA ILE A 260 -14.74 -9.62 19.67
C ILE A 260 -14.50 -8.69 20.84
N ASP A 261 -14.13 -7.44 20.55
CA ASP A 261 -14.28 -6.35 21.52
C ASP A 261 -15.77 -6.00 21.63
N PRO A 262 -16.38 -6.16 22.81
CA PRO A 262 -17.84 -5.96 22.95
C PRO A 262 -18.26 -4.48 22.89
N ASP A 263 -17.33 -3.51 22.89
CA ASP A 263 -17.64 -2.07 22.91
C ASP A 263 -16.60 -1.21 22.18
N TRP A 264 -16.41 -1.49 20.87
CA TRP A 264 -15.44 -0.78 20.02
C TRP A 264 -16.06 -0.21 18.74
N MET A 265 -17.14 0.57 18.86
CA MET A 265 -17.80 1.19 17.71
C MET A 265 -16.93 2.26 17.03
N PRO A 266 -16.99 2.42 15.69
CA PRO A 266 -17.87 1.73 14.73
C PRO A 266 -17.36 0.36 14.25
N PHE A 267 -16.24 -0.13 14.79
CA PHE A 267 -15.63 -1.37 14.33
C PHE A 267 -16.39 -2.61 14.73
N GLU A 268 -16.68 -2.76 16.02
CA GLU A 268 -17.41 -3.92 16.52
C GLU A 268 -18.07 -3.65 17.90
N LYS A 269 -19.20 -4.31 18.14
CA LYS A 269 -19.92 -4.28 19.41
C LYS A 269 -20.78 -5.53 19.57
N ILE A 270 -21.01 -5.93 20.81
CA ILE A 270 -22.10 -6.88 21.15
C ILE A 270 -23.34 -6.09 21.56
N GLU A 271 -24.38 -6.16 20.76
CA GLU A 271 -25.68 -5.55 21.03
C GLU A 271 -26.80 -6.57 20.80
N ASP A 272 -27.69 -6.73 21.76
CA ASP A 272 -28.75 -7.74 21.72
C ASP A 272 -28.25 -9.15 21.39
N ASN A 273 -27.12 -9.54 21.97
CA ASN A 273 -26.39 -10.79 21.72
C ASN A 273 -25.89 -10.98 20.28
N LYS A 274 -25.85 -9.92 19.49
CA LYS A 274 -25.36 -9.94 18.10
C LYS A 274 -24.09 -9.14 17.95
N HIS A 275 -23.25 -9.58 17.03
CA HIS A 275 -22.11 -8.84 16.55
C HIS A 275 -22.57 -7.78 15.55
N ILE A 276 -22.25 -6.50 15.79
CA ILE A 276 -22.56 -5.37 14.90
C ILE A 276 -21.31 -4.53 14.65
N GLY A 277 -21.33 -3.71 13.59
CA GLY A 277 -20.25 -2.84 13.18
C GLY A 277 -19.51 -3.36 11.94
N ILE A 278 -18.42 -2.66 11.56
CA ILE A 278 -17.63 -2.95 10.34
C ILE A 278 -17.15 -4.40 10.33
N SER A 279 -16.58 -4.88 11.41
CA SER A 279 -16.06 -6.25 11.54
C SER A 279 -17.18 -7.30 11.39
N ALA A 280 -18.41 -6.98 11.81
CA ALA A 280 -19.56 -7.88 11.62
C ALA A 280 -19.88 -8.11 10.15
N ASP A 281 -19.84 -7.07 9.31
CA ASP A 281 -20.10 -7.20 7.88
C ASP A 281 -19.01 -8.08 7.20
N TYR A 282 -17.74 -7.94 7.59
CA TYR A 282 -16.68 -8.84 7.11
C TYR A 282 -16.93 -10.29 7.54
N VAL A 283 -17.28 -10.50 8.81
CA VAL A 283 -17.57 -11.84 9.34
C VAL A 283 -18.76 -12.47 8.62
N ASP A 284 -19.82 -11.70 8.33
CA ASP A 284 -21.00 -12.23 7.62
C ASP A 284 -20.69 -12.63 6.17
N ILE A 285 -19.84 -11.87 5.47
CA ILE A 285 -19.36 -12.26 4.14
C ILE A 285 -18.53 -13.56 4.24
N ILE A 286 -17.64 -13.67 5.22
CA ILE A 286 -16.82 -14.86 5.44
C ILE A 286 -17.71 -16.06 5.79
N LYS A 287 -18.71 -15.89 6.67
CA LYS A 287 -19.69 -16.93 6.99
C LYS A 287 -20.41 -17.46 5.74
N SER A 288 -20.77 -16.59 4.82
CA SER A 288 -21.45 -17.00 3.57
C SER A 288 -20.59 -17.88 2.67
N LYS A 289 -19.26 -17.85 2.84
CA LYS A 289 -18.30 -18.63 2.04
C LYS A 289 -17.87 -19.94 2.70
N LEU A 290 -18.00 -20.04 4.02
CA LEU A 290 -17.59 -21.20 4.80
C LEU A 290 -18.80 -22.06 5.15
N ASN A 291 -18.78 -23.32 4.78
CA ASN A 291 -19.84 -24.28 5.10
C ASN A 291 -19.66 -24.87 6.51
N VAL A 292 -19.42 -23.99 7.50
CA VAL A 292 -19.29 -24.35 8.91
C VAL A 292 -19.94 -23.27 9.77
N PRO A 293 -20.67 -23.61 10.85
CA PRO A 293 -21.20 -22.61 11.78
C PRO A 293 -20.08 -21.75 12.39
N ILE A 294 -20.26 -20.42 12.36
CA ILE A 294 -19.36 -19.46 12.99
C ILE A 294 -20.16 -18.68 14.03
N THR A 295 -19.87 -18.92 15.31
CA THR A 295 -20.71 -18.45 16.44
C THR A 295 -19.95 -17.49 17.34
N LEU A 296 -20.68 -16.44 17.77
CA LEU A 296 -20.19 -15.43 18.71
C LEU A 296 -20.14 -15.98 20.13
N VAL A 297 -19.00 -15.87 20.78
CA VAL A 297 -18.85 -16.09 22.23
C VAL A 297 -19.13 -14.78 22.94
N GLN A 298 -20.12 -14.78 23.82
CA GLN A 298 -20.46 -13.58 24.59
C GLN A 298 -19.35 -13.24 25.59
N THR A 299 -18.93 -11.99 25.58
CA THR A 299 -17.92 -11.42 26.49
C THR A 299 -18.38 -10.04 26.98
N LYS A 300 -17.87 -9.61 28.14
CA LYS A 300 -18.24 -8.33 28.76
C LYS A 300 -17.16 -7.28 28.60
N SER A 301 -15.95 -7.68 28.22
CA SER A 301 -14.82 -6.76 28.04
C SER A 301 -13.82 -7.34 27.04
N TRP A 302 -12.97 -6.47 26.49
CA TRP A 302 -11.86 -6.86 25.63
C TRP A 302 -10.87 -7.82 26.34
N SER A 303 -10.57 -7.54 27.61
CA SER A 303 -9.70 -8.40 28.43
C SER A 303 -10.26 -9.82 28.57
N GLU A 304 -11.59 -9.97 28.73
CA GLU A 304 -12.25 -11.29 28.76
C GLU A 304 -12.13 -12.00 27.41
N SER A 305 -12.30 -11.28 26.30
CA SER A 305 -12.15 -11.83 24.95
C SER A 305 -10.73 -12.35 24.71
N LEU A 306 -9.70 -11.61 25.11
CA LEU A 306 -8.31 -12.04 25.03
C LEU A 306 -8.03 -13.27 25.93
N SER A 307 -8.61 -13.31 27.15
CA SER A 307 -8.47 -14.49 28.04
C SER A 307 -9.06 -15.73 27.39
N LYS A 308 -10.29 -15.63 26.88
CA LYS A 308 -10.96 -16.74 26.19
C LYS A 308 -10.21 -17.22 24.95
N ALA A 309 -9.56 -16.31 24.21
CA ALA A 309 -8.68 -16.69 23.10
C ALA A 309 -7.43 -17.46 23.57
N LYS A 310 -6.78 -17.02 24.64
CA LYS A 310 -5.67 -17.77 25.27
C LYS A 310 -6.08 -19.15 25.76
N GLU A 311 -7.27 -19.25 26.33
CA GLU A 311 -7.87 -20.50 26.85
C GLU A 311 -8.43 -21.39 25.72
N ARG A 312 -8.31 -21.00 24.46
CA ARG A 312 -8.82 -21.76 23.30
C ARG A 312 -10.35 -21.89 23.26
N VAL A 313 -11.07 -21.06 23.99
CA VAL A 313 -12.54 -20.98 23.92
C VAL A 313 -12.99 -20.33 22.63
N CYS A 314 -12.21 -19.32 22.14
CA CYS A 314 -12.42 -18.71 20.84
C CYS A 314 -11.37 -19.21 19.86
N ASP A 315 -11.78 -19.61 18.66
CA ASP A 315 -10.93 -20.04 17.57
C ASP A 315 -10.32 -18.85 16.82
N ILE A 316 -11.09 -17.76 16.70
CA ILE A 316 -10.66 -16.53 15.98
C ILE A 316 -11.07 -15.27 16.72
N ILE A 317 -10.38 -14.16 16.40
CA ILE A 317 -10.78 -12.78 16.69
C ILE A 317 -10.79 -12.03 15.36
N PRO A 318 -11.95 -11.52 14.91
CA PRO A 318 -12.09 -10.91 13.57
C PRO A 318 -11.31 -9.62 13.36
N LEU A 319 -11.11 -8.83 14.42
CA LEU A 319 -10.40 -7.55 14.31
C LEU A 319 -9.45 -7.37 15.51
N ILE A 320 -8.16 -7.52 15.23
CA ILE A 320 -7.13 -7.42 16.26
C ILE A 320 -5.80 -6.95 15.68
N VAL A 321 -5.09 -6.11 16.42
CA VAL A 321 -3.72 -5.67 16.11
C VAL A 321 -2.73 -6.71 16.61
N LYS A 322 -1.75 -7.07 15.78
CA LYS A 322 -0.66 -7.96 16.15
C LYS A 322 0.27 -7.29 17.16
N THR A 323 0.66 -8.00 18.22
CA THR A 323 1.73 -7.63 19.15
C THR A 323 2.57 -8.87 19.50
N ASP A 324 3.79 -8.66 20.02
CA ASP A 324 4.69 -9.76 20.42
C ASP A 324 4.05 -10.68 21.48
N ASN A 325 3.21 -10.11 22.35
CA ASN A 325 2.51 -10.90 23.37
C ASN A 325 1.41 -11.75 22.76
N ARG A 326 0.69 -11.24 21.77
CA ARG A 326 -0.41 -11.95 21.10
C ARG A 326 0.10 -12.99 20.12
N ASP A 327 1.25 -12.78 19.49
CA ASP A 327 1.92 -13.71 18.56
C ASP A 327 2.31 -15.04 19.23
N LYS A 328 2.42 -15.05 20.56
CA LYS A 328 2.69 -16.26 21.33
C LYS A 328 1.56 -17.30 21.30
N TYR A 329 0.33 -16.88 21.02
CA TYR A 329 -0.85 -17.75 21.06
C TYR A 329 -1.81 -17.58 19.88
N LEU A 330 -1.58 -16.61 18.99
CA LEU A 330 -2.38 -16.35 17.80
C LEU A 330 -1.51 -16.31 16.54
N ASN A 331 -2.09 -16.72 15.41
CA ASN A 331 -1.64 -16.42 14.06
C ASN A 331 -2.49 -15.26 13.52
N PHE A 332 -1.93 -14.49 12.58
CA PHE A 332 -2.58 -13.31 12.03
C PHE A 332 -2.67 -13.38 10.51
N THR A 333 -3.79 -12.93 9.96
CA THR A 333 -3.91 -12.64 8.53
C THR A 333 -3.19 -11.33 8.19
N SER A 334 -3.07 -11.04 6.90
CA SER A 334 -2.77 -9.68 6.45
C SER A 334 -3.80 -8.69 7.02
N PRO A 335 -3.40 -7.49 7.42
CA PRO A 335 -4.31 -6.49 7.97
C PRO A 335 -5.29 -6.00 6.90
N TYR A 336 -6.52 -5.67 7.32
CA TYR A 336 -7.55 -5.12 6.45
C TYR A 336 -8.13 -3.78 6.96
N ILE A 337 -7.78 -3.37 8.18
CA ILE A 337 -8.16 -2.08 8.78
C ILE A 337 -6.90 -1.33 9.24
N LYS A 338 -6.82 -0.05 8.91
CA LYS A 338 -5.80 0.88 9.43
C LYS A 338 -6.39 1.74 10.54
N LEU A 339 -5.65 1.94 11.60
CA LEU A 339 -6.05 2.59 12.84
C LEU A 339 -5.07 3.73 13.19
N PRO A 340 -5.16 4.91 12.55
CA PRO A 340 -4.35 6.07 12.92
C PRO A 340 -4.64 6.47 14.37
N LEU A 341 -3.61 6.75 15.16
CA LEU A 341 -3.77 7.14 16.56
C LEU A 341 -3.87 8.66 16.71
N VAL A 342 -4.75 9.07 17.62
CA VAL A 342 -4.95 10.45 18.02
C VAL A 342 -5.02 10.56 19.55
N MET A 343 -4.78 11.76 20.04
CA MET A 343 -5.04 12.10 21.46
C MET A 343 -6.24 13.02 21.55
N ALA A 344 -7.21 12.64 22.36
CA ALA A 344 -8.34 13.46 22.76
C ALA A 344 -8.02 14.21 24.04
N GLY A 345 -8.56 15.41 24.19
CA GLY A 345 -8.44 16.26 25.37
C GLY A 345 -9.71 17.09 25.62
N GLY A 346 -9.69 17.93 26.64
CA GLY A 346 -10.78 18.84 26.93
C GLY A 346 -10.95 19.91 25.86
N ILE A 347 -12.14 20.52 25.80
CA ILE A 347 -12.46 21.51 24.77
C ILE A 347 -11.54 22.74 24.82
N GLU A 348 -11.00 23.10 25.99
CA GLU A 348 -10.10 24.24 26.18
C GLU A 348 -8.63 23.90 25.90
N ASP A 349 -8.26 22.63 25.75
CA ASP A 349 -6.89 22.24 25.52
C ASP A 349 -6.41 22.68 24.13
N SER A 350 -5.16 23.15 24.04
CA SER A 350 -4.55 23.50 22.75
C SER A 350 -4.16 22.26 21.96
N PHE A 351 -4.21 22.35 20.62
CA PHE A 351 -3.65 21.31 19.76
C PHE A 351 -2.13 21.28 19.91
N ILE A 352 -1.56 20.08 19.96
CA ILE A 352 -0.12 19.84 20.07
C ILE A 352 0.38 19.04 18.85
N GLU A 353 1.55 19.39 18.35
CA GLU A 353 2.20 18.70 17.22
C GLU A 353 3.06 17.51 17.68
N ASP A 354 3.55 17.54 18.94
CA ASP A 354 4.40 16.50 19.50
C ASP A 354 3.89 16.05 20.86
N ILE A 355 3.63 14.74 21.00
CA ILE A 355 3.16 14.11 22.24
C ILE A 355 4.17 14.29 23.40
N ASN A 356 5.45 14.51 23.11
CA ASN A 356 6.48 14.76 24.12
C ASN A 356 6.22 16.02 24.98
N GLN A 357 5.36 16.93 24.51
CA GLN A 357 4.91 18.08 25.31
C GLN A 357 4.09 17.65 26.53
N TYR A 358 3.61 16.40 26.57
CA TYR A 358 2.83 15.82 27.68
C TYR A 358 3.69 14.98 28.65
N LYS A 359 5.01 15.07 28.61
CA LYS A 359 5.93 14.26 29.42
C LYS A 359 5.68 14.33 30.95
N ASN A 360 5.10 15.42 31.46
CA ASN A 360 4.77 15.60 32.88
C ASN A 360 3.26 15.46 33.16
N LYS A 361 2.48 15.01 32.19
CA LYS A 361 1.03 14.87 32.30
C LYS A 361 0.62 13.40 32.23
N LYS A 362 -0.50 13.06 32.83
CA LYS A 362 -1.07 11.71 32.74
C LYS A 362 -1.84 11.56 31.43
N ILE A 363 -1.53 10.52 30.67
CA ILE A 363 -2.18 10.19 29.41
C ILE A 363 -2.92 8.87 29.56
N GLY A 364 -4.24 8.88 29.39
CA GLY A 364 -5.07 7.68 29.46
C GLY A 364 -4.92 6.79 28.21
N ILE A 365 -4.87 5.50 28.43
CA ILE A 365 -4.91 4.45 27.40
C ILE A 365 -5.82 3.33 27.87
N SER A 366 -6.63 2.77 26.98
CA SER A 366 -7.52 1.65 27.33
C SER A 366 -6.69 0.41 27.68
N LYS A 367 -7.12 -0.28 28.73
CA LYS A 367 -6.50 -1.51 29.23
C LYS A 367 -6.50 -2.61 28.16
N ASP A 368 -5.37 -3.35 28.05
CA ASP A 368 -5.15 -4.47 27.13
C ASP A 368 -5.25 -4.14 25.63
N TYR A 369 -5.33 -2.84 25.27
CA TYR A 369 -5.22 -2.45 23.86
C TYR A 369 -3.76 -2.45 23.38
N ALA A 370 -3.55 -2.88 22.13
CA ALA A 370 -2.22 -3.03 21.54
C ALA A 370 -1.41 -1.73 21.53
N PHE A 371 -2.06 -0.59 21.32
CA PHE A 371 -1.37 0.70 21.30
C PHE A 371 -0.78 1.06 22.67
N GLY A 372 -1.36 0.58 23.75
CA GLY A 372 -0.78 0.75 25.10
C GLY A 372 0.59 0.09 25.23
N GLU A 373 0.75 -1.15 24.75
CA GLU A 373 2.03 -1.87 24.73
C GLU A 373 3.04 -1.15 23.82
N ILE A 374 2.61 -0.80 22.60
CA ILE A 374 3.45 -0.16 21.59
C ILE A 374 3.93 1.23 22.04
N LEU A 375 3.03 2.06 22.57
CA LEU A 375 3.37 3.42 23.01
C LEU A 375 4.23 3.44 24.25
N LYS A 376 3.99 2.56 25.23
CA LYS A 376 4.85 2.42 26.42
C LYS A 376 6.28 2.03 26.03
N ALA A 377 6.45 1.17 25.04
CA ALA A 377 7.77 0.78 24.54
C ALA A 377 8.45 1.92 23.77
N LYS A 378 7.71 2.66 22.95
CA LYS A 378 8.25 3.75 22.11
C LYS A 378 8.53 5.03 22.91
N TYR A 379 7.68 5.35 23.88
CA TYR A 379 7.75 6.57 24.70
C TYR A 379 7.84 6.24 26.19
N PRO A 380 8.91 5.58 26.66
CA PRO A 380 9.04 5.11 28.04
C PRO A 380 9.12 6.24 29.09
N HIS A 381 9.34 7.48 28.64
CA HIS A 381 9.40 8.68 29.47
C HIS A 381 8.06 9.39 29.66
N LEU A 382 7.00 8.94 28.95
CA LEU A 382 5.65 9.46 29.12
C LEU A 382 4.88 8.69 30.20
N ASN A 383 3.99 9.38 30.89
CA ASN A 383 3.18 8.81 31.97
C ASN A 383 1.85 8.28 31.42
N PHE A 384 1.84 7.04 30.94
CA PHE A 384 0.62 6.36 30.50
C PHE A 384 -0.11 5.71 31.68
N VAL A 385 -1.40 6.02 31.82
CA VAL A 385 -2.28 5.51 32.85
C VAL A 385 -3.37 4.66 32.19
N GLU A 386 -3.55 3.44 32.65
CA GLU A 386 -4.60 2.57 32.14
C GLU A 386 -5.99 3.01 32.66
N VAL A 387 -6.94 3.10 31.76
CA VAL A 387 -8.36 3.32 32.03
C VAL A 387 -9.17 2.12 31.53
N GLU A 388 -10.34 1.88 32.10
CA GLU A 388 -11.13 0.69 31.77
C GLU A 388 -11.55 0.66 30.30
N ASN A 389 -11.99 1.82 29.77
CA ASN A 389 -12.40 1.99 28.37
C ASN A 389 -12.35 3.48 27.98
N MET A 390 -12.70 3.79 26.74
CA MET A 390 -12.68 5.17 26.22
C MET A 390 -13.65 6.09 26.99
N LYS A 391 -14.83 5.60 27.39
CA LYS A 391 -15.80 6.38 28.16
C LYS A 391 -15.22 6.82 29.49
N ASP A 392 -14.63 5.89 30.23
CA ASP A 392 -13.93 6.17 31.49
C ASP A 392 -12.78 7.17 31.25
N GLY A 393 -12.00 7.01 30.18
CA GLY A 393 -10.95 7.96 29.80
C GLY A 393 -11.49 9.39 29.58
N PHE A 394 -12.59 9.54 28.86
CA PHE A 394 -13.20 10.86 28.62
C PHE A 394 -13.78 11.48 29.90
N GLU A 395 -14.41 10.68 30.74
CA GLU A 395 -14.88 11.15 32.07
C GLU A 395 -13.71 11.60 32.96
N GLN A 396 -12.57 10.90 32.91
CA GLN A 396 -11.38 11.30 33.67
C GLN A 396 -10.74 12.59 33.11
N ILE A 397 -10.80 12.84 31.79
CA ILE A 397 -10.43 14.15 31.21
C ILE A 397 -11.31 15.26 31.78
N GLN A 398 -12.63 15.07 31.75
CA GLN A 398 -13.59 16.07 32.25
C GLN A 398 -13.39 16.36 33.75
N LYS A 399 -12.98 15.37 34.53
CA LYS A 399 -12.65 15.51 35.95
C LYS A 399 -11.23 16.05 36.22
N GLY A 400 -10.41 16.28 35.18
CA GLY A 400 -9.03 16.73 35.30
C GLY A 400 -8.09 15.69 35.92
N GLN A 401 -8.44 14.41 35.92
CA GLN A 401 -7.65 13.32 36.49
C GLN A 401 -6.54 12.84 35.52
N ILE A 402 -6.81 12.93 34.21
CA ILE A 402 -5.86 12.74 33.13
C ILE A 402 -5.91 13.96 32.19
N SER A 403 -4.81 14.21 31.49
CA SER A 403 -4.67 15.38 30.61
C SER A 403 -4.98 15.07 29.14
N GLY A 404 -5.16 13.82 28.80
CA GLY A 404 -5.52 13.38 27.46
C GLY A 404 -5.74 11.87 27.44
N PHE A 405 -6.40 11.39 26.39
CA PHE A 405 -6.67 9.97 26.15
C PHE A 405 -6.24 9.61 24.72
N ILE A 406 -5.48 8.54 24.55
CA ILE A 406 -5.10 8.06 23.23
C ILE A 406 -6.02 6.93 22.80
N GLY A 407 -6.52 7.06 21.57
CA GLY A 407 -7.29 6.05 20.87
C GLY A 407 -7.11 6.16 19.36
N ASN A 408 -7.73 5.26 18.60
CA ASN A 408 -7.72 5.42 17.14
C ASN A 408 -8.70 6.52 16.71
N LEU A 409 -8.34 7.20 15.62
CA LEU A 409 -9.06 8.37 15.12
C LEU A 409 -10.55 8.11 14.91
N THR A 410 -10.89 6.97 14.30
CA THR A 410 -12.26 6.63 13.94
C THR A 410 -13.14 6.45 15.18
N THR A 411 -12.68 5.67 16.17
CA THR A 411 -13.44 5.44 17.39
C THR A 411 -13.58 6.70 18.24
N VAL A 412 -12.49 7.46 18.38
CA VAL A 412 -12.49 8.74 19.10
C VAL A 412 -13.43 9.75 18.41
N GLY A 413 -13.34 9.88 17.09
CA GLY A 413 -14.20 10.76 16.31
C GLY A 413 -15.68 10.37 16.41
N PHE A 414 -15.99 9.08 16.27
CA PHE A 414 -17.34 8.55 16.41
C PHE A 414 -17.93 8.85 17.80
N ALA A 415 -17.16 8.62 18.87
CA ALA A 415 -17.61 8.90 20.23
C ALA A 415 -17.83 10.39 20.47
N ILE A 416 -16.91 11.25 20.01
CA ILE A 416 -17.05 12.71 20.13
C ILE A 416 -18.33 13.15 19.41
N GLN A 417 -18.51 12.74 18.16
CA GLN A 417 -19.67 13.12 17.36
C GLN A 417 -21.00 12.68 18.00
N LYS A 418 -21.03 11.49 18.60
CA LYS A 418 -22.27 10.92 19.15
C LYS A 418 -22.61 11.44 20.52
N ASN A 419 -21.63 11.63 21.41
CA ASN A 419 -21.90 11.82 22.83
C ASN A 419 -21.14 12.98 23.50
N TYR A 420 -20.07 13.54 22.87
CA TYR A 420 -19.15 14.45 23.54
C TYR A 420 -18.88 15.75 22.75
N ILE A 421 -19.79 16.12 21.82
CA ILE A 421 -19.70 17.40 21.08
C ILE A 421 -19.63 18.56 22.08
N GLY A 422 -18.66 19.46 21.89
CA GLY A 422 -18.44 20.63 22.76
C GLY A 422 -17.84 20.31 24.13
N GLN A 423 -17.42 19.07 24.38
CA GLN A 423 -16.84 18.65 25.65
C GLN A 423 -15.42 18.08 25.47
N ILE A 424 -15.25 17.25 24.45
CA ILE A 424 -13.97 16.60 24.10
C ILE A 424 -13.65 16.96 22.65
N LYS A 425 -12.36 17.14 22.36
CA LYS A 425 -11.83 17.31 21.00
C LYS A 425 -10.52 16.55 20.80
N ILE A 426 -10.14 16.36 19.54
CA ILE A 426 -8.80 15.84 19.19
C ILE A 426 -7.80 16.97 19.36
N ILE A 427 -6.77 16.71 20.16
CA ILE A 427 -5.72 17.68 20.51
C ILE A 427 -4.33 17.28 19.98
N ALA A 428 -4.19 16.06 19.44
CA ALA A 428 -2.98 15.64 18.73
C ALA A 428 -3.26 14.54 17.73
N LYS A 429 -2.48 14.52 16.66
CA LYS A 429 -2.34 13.36 15.78
C LYS A 429 -0.99 12.71 16.07
N LEU A 430 -0.97 11.42 16.30
CA LEU A 430 0.26 10.66 16.50
C LEU A 430 0.81 10.20 15.13
N ASN A 431 2.11 9.92 15.08
CA ASN A 431 2.74 9.36 13.89
C ASN A 431 2.45 7.86 13.70
N GLU A 432 1.84 7.24 14.71
CA GLU A 432 1.51 5.82 14.74
C GLU A 432 0.18 5.56 14.02
N THR A 433 0.25 4.62 13.09
CA THR A 433 -0.94 3.98 12.50
C THR A 433 -0.80 2.49 12.75
N LEU A 434 -1.74 1.91 13.47
CA LEU A 434 -1.78 0.48 13.71
C LEU A 434 -2.54 -0.21 12.58
N GLU A 435 -2.26 -1.48 12.40
CA GLU A 435 -2.91 -2.31 11.39
C GLU A 435 -3.57 -3.52 12.07
N ALA A 436 -4.86 -3.73 11.79
CA ALA A 436 -5.63 -4.81 12.37
C ALA A 436 -6.07 -5.82 11.30
N GLY A 437 -5.98 -7.08 11.66
CA GLY A 437 -6.37 -8.23 10.82
C GLY A 437 -7.25 -9.19 11.57
N ILE A 438 -7.57 -10.33 10.95
CA ILE A 438 -8.19 -11.48 11.62
C ILE A 438 -7.07 -12.27 12.30
N SER A 439 -7.30 -12.73 13.52
CA SER A 439 -6.43 -13.72 14.15
C SER A 439 -7.11 -15.06 14.36
N SER A 440 -6.32 -16.11 14.38
CA SER A 440 -6.75 -17.47 14.73
C SER A 440 -5.82 -18.10 15.76
N ARG A 441 -6.29 -19.06 16.48
CA ARG A 441 -5.46 -19.86 17.40
C ARG A 441 -4.28 -20.48 16.65
N ASN A 442 -3.09 -20.42 17.23
CA ASN A 442 -1.86 -20.84 16.54
C ASN A 442 -1.62 -22.35 16.55
N ASP A 443 -2.35 -23.10 17.36
CA ASP A 443 -2.33 -24.57 17.38
C ASP A 443 -3.21 -25.20 16.27
N GLU A 444 -3.96 -24.39 15.51
CA GLU A 444 -4.72 -24.77 14.31
C GLU A 444 -4.32 -23.85 13.12
N PRO A 445 -3.10 -23.93 12.60
CA PRO A 445 -2.57 -22.96 11.60
C PRO A 445 -3.35 -22.95 10.28
N ILE A 446 -4.00 -24.06 9.92
CA ILE A 446 -4.83 -24.16 8.72
C ILE A 446 -6.02 -23.19 8.77
N LEU A 447 -6.52 -22.89 9.96
CA LEU A 447 -7.61 -21.94 10.15
C LEU A 447 -7.22 -20.54 9.72
N ASN A 448 -5.97 -20.13 10.00
CA ASN A 448 -5.46 -18.82 9.54
C ASN A 448 -5.41 -18.72 8.00
N SER A 449 -4.94 -19.77 7.32
CA SER A 449 -4.93 -19.83 5.85
C SER A 449 -6.33 -19.70 5.26
N ILE A 450 -7.32 -20.38 5.85
CA ILE A 450 -8.72 -20.31 5.42
C ILE A 450 -9.26 -18.90 5.55
N PHE A 451 -9.05 -18.24 6.70
CA PHE A 451 -9.51 -16.86 6.92
C PHE A 451 -8.76 -15.84 6.07
N GLN A 452 -7.46 -16.06 5.81
CA GLN A 452 -6.71 -15.24 4.86
C GLN A 452 -7.34 -15.28 3.46
N LYS A 453 -7.60 -16.49 2.94
CA LYS A 453 -8.24 -16.66 1.62
C LYS A 453 -9.64 -16.06 1.57
N ALA A 454 -10.41 -16.23 2.65
CA ALA A 454 -11.74 -15.65 2.74
C ALA A 454 -11.70 -14.11 2.72
N LEU A 455 -10.77 -13.53 3.46
CA LEU A 455 -10.54 -12.08 3.51
C LEU A 455 -10.06 -11.54 2.15
N ASP A 456 -9.12 -12.23 1.50
CA ASP A 456 -8.58 -11.86 0.18
C ASP A 456 -9.65 -11.94 -0.91
N SER A 457 -10.68 -12.76 -0.72
CA SER A 457 -11.80 -12.90 -1.66
C SER A 457 -12.85 -11.79 -1.56
N ILE A 458 -12.69 -10.83 -0.65
CA ILE A 458 -13.52 -9.63 -0.53
C ILE A 458 -12.87 -8.52 -1.35
N ASP A 459 -13.48 -8.16 -2.47
CA ASP A 459 -12.97 -7.15 -3.40
C ASP A 459 -13.08 -5.72 -2.82
N SER A 460 -12.44 -4.76 -3.52
CA SER A 460 -12.40 -3.37 -3.10
C SER A 460 -13.79 -2.71 -3.10
N GLU A 461 -14.65 -3.06 -4.05
CA GLU A 461 -16.01 -2.53 -4.14
C GLU A 461 -16.83 -2.94 -2.92
N LYS A 462 -16.73 -4.22 -2.52
CA LYS A 462 -17.43 -4.73 -1.34
C LYS A 462 -16.88 -4.16 -0.03
N ARG A 463 -15.58 -3.90 0.03
CA ARG A 463 -14.96 -3.21 1.18
C ARG A 463 -15.47 -1.78 1.31
N GLU A 464 -15.59 -1.06 0.19
CA GLU A 464 -16.13 0.28 0.15
C GLU A 464 -17.61 0.32 0.58
N GLU A 465 -18.45 -0.63 0.11
CA GLU A 465 -19.84 -0.75 0.57
C GLU A 465 -19.93 -0.94 2.09
N ILE A 466 -19.05 -1.77 2.68
CA ILE A 466 -19.00 -1.96 4.14
C ILE A 466 -18.69 -0.64 4.86
N TYR A 467 -17.74 0.11 4.36
CA TYR A 467 -17.36 1.40 4.95
C TYR A 467 -18.50 2.42 4.86
N GLN A 468 -19.11 2.56 3.70
CA GLN A 468 -20.24 3.48 3.48
C GLN A 468 -21.45 3.12 4.36
N LYS A 469 -21.78 1.83 4.47
CA LYS A 469 -22.90 1.34 5.31
C LYS A 469 -22.74 1.69 6.78
N ASN A 470 -21.51 1.73 7.27
CA ASN A 470 -21.19 1.97 8.69
C ASN A 470 -20.82 3.43 8.99
N ASP A 471 -21.10 4.38 8.07
CA ASP A 471 -20.68 5.79 8.16
C ASP A 471 -19.18 5.95 8.43
N TYR A 472 -18.38 4.97 7.96
CA TYR A 472 -16.94 5.00 8.09
C TYR A 472 -16.37 5.96 7.05
N ILE A 473 -15.94 7.12 7.51
CA ILE A 473 -15.16 8.05 6.70
C ILE A 473 -13.68 7.67 6.88
N GLU A 474 -13.09 7.05 5.87
CA GLU A 474 -11.63 6.96 5.80
C GLU A 474 -11.10 8.39 5.66
N ILE A 475 -10.69 8.99 6.77
CA ILE A 475 -10.11 10.33 6.74
C ILE A 475 -8.74 10.19 6.08
N LYS A 476 -8.70 10.44 4.78
CA LYS A 476 -7.45 10.66 4.05
C LYS A 476 -6.86 11.98 4.57
N ILE A 477 -5.89 11.87 5.46
CA ILE A 477 -5.15 13.01 6.02
C ILE A 477 -3.84 13.13 5.27
#